data_3b36b8c1d289e9c1fbf1fe64c8298225
#
_entry.id   3b36b8c1d289e9c1fbf1fe64c8298225
#
_cell.length_a   1.000
_cell.length_b   1.000
_cell.length_c   1.000
_cell.angle_alpha   90.00
_cell.angle_beta   90.00
_cell.angle_gamma   90.00
#
_symmetry.space_group_name_H-M   'P 1'
#
loop_
_entity.id
_entity.type
_entity.pdbx_description
1 polymer ?
#
loop_
_entity_poly.entity_id
_entity_poly.type
_entity_poly.pdbx_seq_one_letter_code
_entity_poly.pdbx_strand_id
1 'polypeptide(L)'
;MNATHSLPEWLAYIERQHPQSIAMGLERVREVAGRLGLGAPAEGRPAGKAARRGGIAGKTIVVAGTNGKGSTVAFIEAIARAAGWKVGAYTSPHLLRYNERVRIDGREAEDAVLVEAFAAVEAARGDTPLTYFEFGTLAALWVFARSGLDLAVLEVGLGGRLDAVNIVDADVAVITTVDIDHTDWLGGDRETIGGEKAGIIRGWKPVILGEIDPPSSVLRRAYLLGANAIRFGSDFFAEPIDAQRWRWRDVSRRMELPMPALQAPVQLANAATAIAALRALGRPLPRAAWAEGVAQAGIAGRLQAFDRDGVEVLVDVGHNPQAARALAAALKARAVPGRTHAVYAALSDKDVAGVAEALAAAADTWRIAGLAGARGQSAEALAERLRGTPAESAARF
;
A
#
# COMPACT_ATOMS: atom_id res chain seq x y z
N MET A 1 11.62 1.05 -27.65
CA MET A 1 10.15 1.21 -27.48
C MET A 1 9.79 2.67 -27.65
N ASN A 2 8.59 2.99 -28.10
CA ASN A 2 8.09 4.36 -28.28
C ASN A 2 6.58 4.43 -28.01
N ALA A 3 5.97 5.60 -28.13
CA ALA A 3 4.55 5.83 -27.82
C ALA A 3 3.55 5.10 -28.77
N THR A 4 3.99 4.43 -29.82
CA THR A 4 3.12 3.65 -30.72
C THR A 4 2.89 2.22 -30.26
N HIS A 5 3.65 1.72 -29.25
CA HIS A 5 3.44 0.39 -28.69
C HIS A 5 2.31 0.40 -27.66
N SER A 6 1.58 -0.70 -27.58
CA SER A 6 0.49 -0.89 -26.62
C SER A 6 1.01 -1.03 -25.17
N LEU A 7 0.14 -0.82 -24.18
CA LEU A 7 0.49 -1.00 -22.77
C LEU A 7 1.01 -2.42 -22.46
N PRO A 8 0.38 -3.53 -22.94
CA PRO A 8 0.92 -4.88 -22.74
C PRO A 8 2.33 -5.09 -23.30
N GLU A 9 2.62 -4.53 -24.49
CA GLU A 9 3.96 -4.59 -25.08
C GLU A 9 4.99 -3.87 -24.22
N TRP A 10 4.63 -2.70 -23.67
CA TRP A 10 5.47 -1.97 -22.73
C TRP A 10 5.73 -2.76 -21.45
N LEU A 11 4.69 -3.36 -20.85
CA LEU A 11 4.83 -4.15 -19.62
C LEU A 11 5.77 -5.35 -19.84
N ALA A 12 5.60 -6.07 -20.95
CA ALA A 12 6.48 -7.17 -21.32
C ALA A 12 7.93 -6.70 -21.60
N TYR A 13 8.10 -5.48 -22.11
CA TYR A 13 9.42 -4.89 -22.33
C TYR A 13 10.12 -4.53 -21.03
N ILE A 14 9.46 -3.76 -20.15
CA ILE A 14 10.08 -3.28 -18.91
C ILE A 14 10.40 -4.41 -17.93
N GLU A 15 9.65 -5.52 -17.96
CA GLU A 15 9.93 -6.70 -17.14
C GLU A 15 11.30 -7.33 -17.43
N ARG A 16 11.83 -7.12 -18.63
CA ARG A 16 13.11 -7.69 -19.08
C ARG A 16 14.28 -6.72 -19.00
N GLN A 17 14.08 -5.48 -18.52
CA GLN A 17 15.14 -4.44 -18.53
C GLN A 17 16.18 -4.61 -17.43
N HIS A 18 15.90 -5.40 -16.41
CA HIS A 18 16.83 -5.67 -15.32
C HIS A 18 16.96 -7.18 -15.09
N PRO A 19 18.18 -7.72 -14.86
CA PRO A 19 18.39 -9.15 -14.66
C PRO A 19 17.72 -9.67 -13.37
N GLN A 20 17.48 -8.79 -12.40
CA GLN A 20 16.82 -9.12 -11.14
C GLN A 20 15.44 -8.46 -11.10
N SER A 21 14.43 -9.21 -10.65
CA SER A 21 13.07 -8.68 -10.45
C SER A 21 13.00 -7.67 -9.29
N ILE A 22 13.88 -7.80 -8.31
CA ILE A 22 14.05 -6.90 -7.17
C ILE A 22 15.54 -6.55 -7.06
N ALA A 23 15.85 -5.26 -7.07
CA ALA A 23 17.19 -4.75 -6.85
C ALA A 23 17.09 -3.49 -5.97
N MET A 24 17.54 -3.62 -4.72
CA MET A 24 17.47 -2.55 -3.73
C MET A 24 18.50 -1.47 -4.03
N GLY A 25 18.11 -0.20 -3.96
CA GLY A 25 19.00 0.95 -4.19
C GLY A 25 18.24 2.14 -4.74
N LEU A 26 18.73 3.35 -4.52
CA LEU A 26 18.07 4.59 -4.95
C LEU A 26 18.85 5.32 -6.05
N GLU A 27 20.10 4.92 -6.32
CA GLU A 27 21.01 5.65 -7.19
C GLU A 27 20.46 5.70 -8.62
N ARG A 28 20.07 4.56 -9.18
CA ARG A 28 19.49 4.43 -10.54
C ARG A 28 18.24 5.28 -10.69
N VAL A 29 17.32 5.15 -9.72
CA VAL A 29 16.04 5.87 -9.75
C VAL A 29 16.25 7.38 -9.63
N ARG A 30 17.16 7.83 -8.75
CA ARG A 30 17.50 9.25 -8.59
C ARG A 30 18.11 9.84 -9.84
N GLU A 31 19.01 9.11 -10.48
CA GLU A 31 19.66 9.53 -11.72
C GLU A 31 18.61 9.76 -12.82
N VAL A 32 17.74 8.78 -13.06
CA VAL A 32 16.70 8.89 -14.09
C VAL A 32 15.63 9.92 -13.70
N ALA A 33 15.24 10.00 -12.42
CA ALA A 33 14.33 11.04 -11.93
C ALA A 33 14.88 12.45 -12.19
N GLY A 34 16.20 12.66 -11.97
CA GLY A 34 16.88 13.92 -12.28
C GLY A 34 16.79 14.28 -13.76
N ARG A 35 17.01 13.32 -14.66
CA ARG A 35 16.86 13.50 -16.12
C ARG A 35 15.41 13.78 -16.54
N LEU A 36 14.42 13.22 -15.83
CA LEU A 36 13.00 13.51 -16.02
C LEU A 36 12.56 14.86 -15.44
N GLY A 37 13.43 15.56 -14.70
CA GLY A 37 13.09 16.80 -13.99
C GLY A 37 12.21 16.58 -12.76
N LEU A 38 12.22 15.39 -12.17
CA LEU A 38 11.46 14.99 -10.98
C LEU A 38 12.23 15.17 -9.65
N GLY A 39 13.40 15.80 -9.69
CA GLY A 39 14.25 16.04 -8.52
C GLY A 39 13.76 17.20 -7.66
N ALA A 40 14.19 17.21 -6.37
CA ALA A 40 14.08 18.39 -5.52
C ALA A 40 14.75 19.60 -6.19
N PRO A 41 14.30 20.86 -5.93
CA PRO A 41 14.98 22.04 -6.46
C PRO A 41 16.46 21.98 -6.06
N ALA A 42 17.36 22.20 -7.01
CA ALA A 42 18.79 22.31 -6.74
C ALA A 42 18.99 23.37 -5.62
N GLU A 43 19.81 23.03 -4.62
CA GLU A 43 20.16 23.94 -3.52
C GLU A 43 20.60 25.29 -4.10
N GLY A 44 20.01 26.37 -3.62
CA GLY A 44 20.37 27.73 -4.00
C GLY A 44 19.37 28.52 -4.86
N ARG A 45 18.20 28.00 -5.21
CA ARG A 45 17.15 28.77 -5.88
C ARG A 45 16.13 29.33 -4.88
N PRO A 46 15.81 30.65 -4.92
CA PRO A 46 14.83 31.24 -4.00
C PRO A 46 13.44 30.64 -4.21
N ALA A 47 12.76 30.35 -3.10
CA ALA A 47 11.43 29.79 -3.03
C ALA A 47 10.36 30.78 -3.54
N GLY A 48 10.26 30.94 -4.86
CA GLY A 48 9.15 31.65 -5.51
C GLY A 48 8.10 30.68 -6.06
N LYS A 49 6.96 31.19 -6.53
CA LYS A 49 5.88 30.41 -7.15
C LYS A 49 6.35 29.47 -8.27
N ALA A 50 7.60 29.61 -8.76
CA ALA A 50 8.26 28.74 -9.73
C ALA A 50 9.02 27.53 -9.09
N ALA A 51 9.22 27.48 -7.77
CA ALA A 51 9.89 26.39 -7.07
C ALA A 51 9.05 25.08 -7.05
N ARG A 52 7.81 25.11 -7.53
CA ARG A 52 6.97 23.94 -7.81
C ARG A 52 7.32 23.23 -9.13
N ARG A 53 8.32 23.69 -9.88
CA ARG A 53 8.82 23.03 -11.10
C ARG A 53 9.78 21.91 -10.72
N GLY A 54 9.24 20.75 -10.38
CA GLY A 54 9.98 19.53 -10.01
C GLY A 54 9.26 18.72 -8.93
N GLY A 55 8.30 19.31 -8.20
CA GLY A 55 7.44 18.59 -7.26
C GLY A 55 6.32 17.83 -7.98
N ILE A 56 5.97 16.65 -7.46
CA ILE A 56 4.91 15.79 -8.02
C ILE A 56 3.49 16.23 -7.61
N ALA A 57 3.37 17.00 -6.52
CA ALA A 57 2.10 17.51 -5.98
C ALA A 57 2.34 18.68 -5.03
N GLY A 58 1.25 19.34 -4.58
CA GLY A 58 1.29 20.37 -3.55
C GLY A 58 1.71 19.83 -2.18
N LYS A 59 1.31 18.60 -1.86
CA LYS A 59 1.66 17.82 -0.66
C LYS A 59 1.87 16.36 -1.02
N THR A 60 2.67 15.65 -0.20
CA THR A 60 2.97 14.23 -0.43
C THR A 60 2.90 13.43 0.86
N ILE A 61 2.20 12.29 0.82
CA ILE A 61 2.19 11.28 1.88
C ILE A 61 2.81 10.01 1.32
N VAL A 62 3.78 9.45 2.05
CA VAL A 62 4.39 8.14 1.72
C VAL A 62 3.94 7.12 2.76
N VAL A 63 3.43 5.97 2.31
CA VAL A 63 2.84 4.93 3.15
C VAL A 63 3.66 3.64 3.03
N ALA A 64 4.33 3.25 4.11
CA ALA A 64 4.99 1.95 4.28
C ALA A 64 4.25 1.09 5.29
N GLY A 65 4.63 -0.17 5.38
CA GLY A 65 4.07 -1.13 6.34
C GLY A 65 4.13 -2.56 5.80
N THR A 66 3.87 -3.54 6.64
CA THR A 66 3.69 -4.93 6.21
C THR A 66 2.30 -5.09 5.63
N ASN A 67 1.25 -4.83 6.41
CA ASN A 67 -0.14 -4.88 5.99
C ASN A 67 -0.83 -3.51 6.13
N GLY A 68 -1.97 -3.31 5.47
CA GLY A 68 -2.78 -2.10 5.61
C GLY A 68 -2.39 -0.91 4.71
N LYS A 69 -1.25 -0.96 4.00
CA LYS A 69 -0.78 0.13 3.13
C LYS A 69 -1.85 0.60 2.13
N GLY A 70 -2.26 -0.28 1.22
CA GLY A 70 -3.23 0.05 0.17
C GLY A 70 -4.59 0.51 0.72
N SER A 71 -5.07 -0.09 1.84
CA SER A 71 -6.30 0.38 2.51
C SER A 71 -6.13 1.78 3.07
N THR A 72 -4.99 2.08 3.71
CA THR A 72 -4.70 3.42 4.24
C THR A 72 -4.61 4.44 3.11
N VAL A 73 -3.96 4.10 1.98
CA VAL A 73 -3.95 4.94 0.77
C VAL A 73 -5.36 5.20 0.27
N ALA A 74 -6.23 4.18 0.20
CA ALA A 74 -7.61 4.33 -0.25
C ALA A 74 -8.42 5.27 0.66
N PHE A 75 -8.27 5.18 1.99
CA PHE A 75 -8.90 6.12 2.91
C PHE A 75 -8.37 7.55 2.75
N ILE A 76 -7.05 7.73 2.63
CA ILE A 76 -6.46 9.06 2.41
C ILE A 76 -7.00 9.66 1.11
N GLU A 77 -6.98 8.90 0.01
CA GLU A 77 -7.49 9.31 -1.30
C GLU A 77 -8.95 9.72 -1.23
N ALA A 78 -9.82 8.86 -0.65
CA ALA A 78 -11.26 9.11 -0.58
C ALA A 78 -11.59 10.35 0.26
N ILE A 79 -10.97 10.52 1.44
CA ILE A 79 -11.20 11.67 2.31
C ILE A 79 -10.71 12.97 1.66
N ALA A 80 -9.54 12.95 1.05
CA ALA A 80 -8.98 14.13 0.40
C ALA A 80 -9.82 14.56 -0.83
N ARG A 81 -10.31 13.59 -1.62
CA ARG A 81 -11.22 13.85 -2.75
C ARG A 81 -12.57 14.41 -2.28
N ALA A 82 -13.15 13.85 -1.23
CA ALA A 82 -14.37 14.38 -0.62
C ALA A 82 -14.19 15.83 -0.12
N ALA A 83 -12.96 16.23 0.19
CA ALA A 83 -12.62 17.60 0.52
C ALA A 83 -12.39 18.53 -0.71
N GLY A 84 -12.55 18.01 -1.92
CA GLY A 84 -12.35 18.73 -3.18
C GLY A 84 -10.88 18.85 -3.61
N TRP A 85 -9.97 18.05 -3.04
CA TRP A 85 -8.58 18.03 -3.48
C TRP A 85 -8.42 17.14 -4.70
N LYS A 86 -7.58 17.53 -5.63
CA LYS A 86 -7.13 16.68 -6.73
C LYS A 86 -6.02 15.76 -6.25
N VAL A 87 -6.28 14.44 -6.23
CA VAL A 87 -5.40 13.45 -5.60
C VAL A 87 -4.79 12.52 -6.63
N GLY A 88 -3.48 12.27 -6.52
CA GLY A 88 -2.80 11.16 -7.19
C GLY A 88 -2.51 10.05 -6.19
N ALA A 89 -2.84 8.80 -6.51
CA ALA A 89 -2.53 7.63 -5.69
C ALA A 89 -1.71 6.62 -6.50
N TYR A 90 -0.56 6.22 -5.93
CA TYR A 90 0.29 5.14 -6.46
C TYR A 90 0.27 3.96 -5.51
N THR A 91 -0.16 2.79 -6.00
CA THR A 91 -0.33 1.56 -5.20
C THR A 91 0.26 0.34 -5.89
N SER A 92 0.62 -0.70 -5.13
CA SER A 92 1.14 -1.96 -5.66
C SER A 92 0.91 -3.13 -4.69
N PRO A 93 0.81 -4.37 -5.24
CA PRO A 93 0.65 -4.71 -6.65
C PRO A 93 -0.76 -4.38 -7.17
N HIS A 94 -1.01 -4.55 -8.46
CA HIS A 94 -2.34 -4.59 -9.05
C HIS A 94 -2.93 -6.01 -8.98
N LEU A 95 -4.24 -6.13 -9.13
CA LEU A 95 -4.94 -7.41 -9.15
C LEU A 95 -5.27 -7.87 -10.58
N LEU A 96 -5.86 -7.01 -11.39
CA LEU A 96 -6.33 -7.35 -12.74
C LEU A 96 -5.58 -6.57 -13.82
N ARG A 97 -5.38 -5.27 -13.64
CA ARG A 97 -4.82 -4.36 -14.64
C ARG A 97 -3.73 -3.49 -14.06
N TYR A 98 -2.67 -3.26 -14.82
CA TYR A 98 -1.58 -2.37 -14.41
C TYR A 98 -2.06 -0.96 -14.01
N ASN A 99 -3.09 -0.47 -14.68
CA ASN A 99 -3.70 0.85 -14.47
C ASN A 99 -4.11 1.11 -13.02
N GLU A 100 -4.51 0.06 -12.28
CA GLU A 100 -4.84 0.14 -10.85
C GLU A 100 -3.74 0.78 -10.01
N ARG A 101 -2.47 0.67 -10.47
CA ARG A 101 -1.30 1.21 -9.76
C ARG A 101 -1.24 2.73 -9.76
N VAL A 102 -1.82 3.38 -10.76
CA VAL A 102 -1.74 4.85 -10.94
C VAL A 102 -3.14 5.40 -11.07
N ARG A 103 -3.60 6.08 -10.06
CA ARG A 103 -4.91 6.74 -10.06
C ARG A 103 -4.75 8.26 -9.97
N ILE A 104 -5.57 8.96 -10.76
CA ILE A 104 -5.73 10.42 -10.71
C ILE A 104 -7.18 10.70 -10.36
N ASP A 105 -7.39 11.36 -9.25
CA ASP A 105 -8.71 11.75 -8.77
C ASP A 105 -9.70 10.57 -8.67
N GLY A 106 -9.20 9.42 -8.17
CA GLY A 106 -9.93 8.17 -7.96
C GLY A 106 -10.20 7.37 -9.23
N ARG A 107 -9.66 7.77 -10.38
CA ARG A 107 -9.78 7.03 -11.65
C ARG A 107 -8.42 6.46 -12.04
N GLU A 108 -8.42 5.23 -12.51
CA GLU A 108 -7.24 4.61 -13.08
C GLU A 108 -6.72 5.42 -14.27
N ALA A 109 -5.41 5.54 -14.38
CA ALA A 109 -4.80 6.17 -15.54
C ALA A 109 -5.10 5.37 -16.82
N GLU A 110 -5.43 6.06 -17.89
CA GLU A 110 -5.66 5.44 -19.18
C GLU A 110 -4.38 4.84 -19.77
N ASP A 111 -4.51 3.81 -20.60
CA ASP A 111 -3.38 3.15 -21.25
C ASP A 111 -2.49 4.13 -21.99
N ALA A 112 -3.06 5.09 -22.71
CA ALA A 112 -2.33 6.10 -23.44
C ALA A 112 -1.44 6.97 -22.53
N VAL A 113 -1.93 7.33 -21.35
CA VAL A 113 -1.17 8.13 -20.36
C VAL A 113 0.00 7.33 -19.80
N LEU A 114 -0.21 6.04 -19.54
CA LEU A 114 0.87 5.15 -19.05
C LEU A 114 1.91 4.89 -20.13
N VAL A 115 1.49 4.68 -21.37
CA VAL A 115 2.40 4.50 -22.52
C VAL A 115 3.26 5.74 -22.74
N GLU A 116 2.67 6.94 -22.68
CA GLU A 116 3.42 8.19 -22.77
C GLU A 116 4.45 8.33 -21.64
N ALA A 117 4.04 7.99 -20.40
CA ALA A 117 4.93 8.01 -19.25
C ALA A 117 6.09 6.99 -19.40
N PHE A 118 5.81 5.78 -19.86
CA PHE A 118 6.84 4.78 -20.13
C PHE A 118 7.81 5.23 -21.22
N ALA A 119 7.32 5.82 -22.29
CA ALA A 119 8.17 6.37 -23.34
C ALA A 119 9.08 7.50 -22.80
N ALA A 120 8.57 8.35 -21.91
CA ALA A 120 9.36 9.39 -21.27
C ALA A 120 10.46 8.81 -20.37
N VAL A 121 10.13 7.80 -19.57
CA VAL A 121 11.10 7.10 -18.70
C VAL A 121 12.18 6.41 -19.55
N GLU A 122 11.78 5.74 -20.63
CA GLU A 122 12.70 5.08 -21.55
C GLU A 122 13.71 6.06 -22.18
N ALA A 123 13.21 7.20 -22.64
CA ALA A 123 14.07 8.24 -23.20
C ALA A 123 15.06 8.82 -22.16
N ALA A 124 14.61 8.92 -20.89
CA ALA A 124 15.43 9.49 -19.83
C ALA A 124 16.44 8.50 -19.23
N ARG A 125 16.11 7.20 -19.18
CA ARG A 125 17.01 6.22 -18.54
C ARG A 125 18.29 5.99 -19.33
N GLY A 126 18.27 6.11 -20.66
CA GLY A 126 19.41 5.73 -21.51
C GLY A 126 19.78 4.26 -21.27
N ASP A 127 21.04 4.01 -20.88
CA ASP A 127 21.56 2.68 -20.58
C ASP A 127 21.36 2.25 -19.10
N THR A 128 20.77 3.11 -18.25
CA THR A 128 20.54 2.79 -16.83
C THR A 128 19.52 1.65 -16.72
N PRO A 129 19.89 0.48 -16.16
CA PRO A 129 18.96 -0.64 -16.01
C PRO A 129 17.99 -0.35 -14.86
N LEU A 130 16.69 -0.37 -15.13
CA LEU A 130 15.64 -0.18 -14.14
C LEU A 130 14.87 -1.48 -13.95
N THR A 131 14.60 -1.85 -12.71
CA THR A 131 13.65 -2.92 -12.41
C THR A 131 12.24 -2.51 -12.83
N TYR A 132 11.34 -3.50 -12.99
CA TYR A 132 9.92 -3.25 -13.29
C TYR A 132 9.27 -2.23 -12.34
N PHE A 133 9.58 -2.34 -11.04
CA PHE A 133 9.02 -1.45 -10.03
C PHE A 133 9.63 -0.04 -10.11
N GLU A 134 10.93 0.09 -10.28
CA GLU A 134 11.61 1.38 -10.46
C GLU A 134 11.09 2.12 -11.69
N PHE A 135 10.93 1.40 -12.79
CA PHE A 135 10.40 1.95 -14.03
C PHE A 135 8.97 2.47 -13.85
N GLY A 136 8.10 1.64 -13.26
CA GLY A 136 6.72 2.00 -12.97
C GLY A 136 6.57 3.14 -11.98
N THR A 137 7.44 3.21 -10.96
CA THR A 137 7.46 4.31 -10.00
C THR A 137 7.81 5.64 -10.70
N LEU A 138 8.85 5.66 -11.52
CA LEU A 138 9.23 6.86 -12.28
C LEU A 138 8.12 7.30 -13.23
N ALA A 139 7.44 6.37 -13.90
CA ALA A 139 6.31 6.66 -14.76
C ALA A 139 5.15 7.28 -13.96
N ALA A 140 4.79 6.73 -12.80
CA ALA A 140 3.76 7.29 -11.92
C ALA A 140 4.11 8.71 -11.46
N LEU A 141 5.34 8.94 -11.03
CA LEU A 141 5.80 10.27 -10.61
C LEU A 141 5.79 11.27 -11.78
N TRP A 142 6.12 10.81 -12.99
CA TRP A 142 6.06 11.63 -14.20
C TRP A 142 4.62 12.06 -14.53
N VAL A 143 3.65 11.14 -14.40
CA VAL A 143 2.21 11.45 -14.56
C VAL A 143 1.77 12.45 -13.50
N PHE A 144 2.12 12.23 -12.24
CA PHE A 144 1.71 13.09 -11.13
C PHE A 144 2.25 14.53 -11.28
N ALA A 145 3.51 14.69 -11.68
CA ALA A 145 4.13 15.99 -11.91
C ALA A 145 3.39 16.84 -12.96
N ARG A 146 2.64 16.21 -13.86
CA ARG A 146 1.87 16.85 -14.95
C ARG A 146 0.39 17.00 -14.64
N SER A 147 -0.09 16.34 -13.59
CA SER A 147 -1.51 16.30 -13.27
C SER A 147 -2.03 17.46 -12.42
N GLY A 148 -1.14 18.35 -11.90
CA GLY A 148 -1.55 19.50 -11.08
C GLY A 148 -2.24 19.07 -9.78
N LEU A 149 -1.67 18.11 -9.07
CA LEU A 149 -2.24 17.50 -7.87
C LEU A 149 -2.09 18.42 -6.64
N ASP A 150 -3.13 18.43 -5.79
CA ASP A 150 -3.05 18.98 -4.43
C ASP A 150 -2.30 18.03 -3.50
N LEU A 151 -2.51 16.70 -3.67
CA LEU A 151 -1.94 15.63 -2.85
C LEU A 151 -1.48 14.46 -3.72
N ALA A 152 -0.27 13.96 -3.48
CA ALA A 152 0.17 12.65 -3.93
C ALA A 152 0.27 11.69 -2.73
N VAL A 153 -0.29 10.50 -2.86
CA VAL A 153 -0.22 9.42 -1.87
C VAL A 153 0.51 8.24 -2.50
N LEU A 154 1.65 7.89 -1.94
CA LEU A 154 2.56 6.92 -2.52
C LEU A 154 2.71 5.70 -1.60
N GLU A 155 2.33 4.52 -2.08
CA GLU A 155 2.56 3.26 -1.39
C GLU A 155 3.97 2.74 -1.69
N VAL A 156 4.71 2.39 -0.63
CA VAL A 156 6.00 1.70 -0.72
C VAL A 156 5.78 0.25 -1.16
N GLY A 157 6.52 -0.19 -2.16
CA GLY A 157 6.43 -1.56 -2.66
C GLY A 157 7.06 -2.57 -1.70
N LEU A 158 8.28 -2.33 -1.25
CA LEU A 158 9.04 -3.23 -0.38
C LEU A 158 9.92 -2.47 0.61
N GLY A 159 9.84 -2.81 1.89
CA GLY A 159 10.66 -2.18 2.93
C GLY A 159 10.32 -0.71 3.14
N GLY A 160 11.16 0.18 2.69
CA GLY A 160 11.02 1.62 2.73
C GLY A 160 12.30 2.36 2.38
N ARG A 161 13.39 2.10 3.09
CA ARG A 161 14.67 2.83 2.99
C ARG A 161 15.22 2.86 1.55
N LEU A 162 15.21 1.74 0.86
CA LEU A 162 15.76 1.56 -0.49
C LEU A 162 14.68 1.35 -1.57
N ASP A 163 13.42 1.60 -1.23
CA ASP A 163 12.31 1.52 -2.18
C ASP A 163 12.32 2.71 -3.13
N ALA A 164 12.00 2.48 -4.40
CA ALA A 164 12.01 3.52 -5.43
C ALA A 164 11.14 4.74 -5.09
N VAL A 165 10.03 4.54 -4.37
CA VAL A 165 9.15 5.63 -3.89
C VAL A 165 9.89 6.58 -2.95
N ASN A 166 10.92 6.10 -2.24
CA ASN A 166 11.64 6.87 -1.22
C ASN A 166 12.59 7.94 -1.78
N ILE A 167 12.66 8.10 -3.10
CA ILE A 167 13.31 9.28 -3.71
C ILE A 167 12.50 10.56 -3.48
N VAL A 168 11.22 10.44 -3.10
CA VAL A 168 10.33 11.57 -2.85
C VAL A 168 10.41 11.96 -1.37
N ASP A 169 10.57 13.28 -1.11
CA ASP A 169 10.53 13.80 0.26
C ASP A 169 9.09 14.00 0.72
N ALA A 170 8.59 13.07 1.53
CA ALA A 170 7.24 13.11 2.07
C ALA A 170 7.02 14.31 3.01
N ASP A 171 5.85 14.96 2.96
CA ASP A 171 5.38 15.89 3.98
C ASP A 171 4.93 15.15 5.25
N VAL A 172 4.36 13.96 5.07
CA VAL A 172 3.97 13.03 6.14
C VAL A 172 4.37 11.62 5.74
N ALA A 173 5.08 10.92 6.63
CA ALA A 173 5.33 9.49 6.51
C ALA A 173 4.26 8.72 7.29
N VAL A 174 3.87 7.54 6.78
CA VAL A 174 2.95 6.63 7.46
C VAL A 174 3.58 5.24 7.50
N ILE A 175 3.62 4.63 8.68
CA ILE A 175 3.97 3.22 8.84
C ILE A 175 2.76 2.52 9.44
N THR A 176 2.08 1.68 8.65
CA THR A 176 0.81 1.07 9.05
C THR A 176 1.00 0.00 10.11
N THR A 177 1.67 -1.10 9.76
CA THR A 177 2.05 -2.17 10.68
C THR A 177 3.43 -2.70 10.34
N VAL A 178 4.10 -3.31 11.31
CA VAL A 178 5.36 -4.02 11.11
C VAL A 178 5.22 -5.46 11.59
N ASP A 179 5.32 -6.42 10.68
CA ASP A 179 5.34 -7.85 10.99
C ASP A 179 6.28 -8.57 10.02
N ILE A 180 6.52 -9.85 10.25
CA ILE A 180 7.43 -10.67 9.47
C ILE A 180 6.81 -10.93 8.10
N ASP A 181 7.48 -10.45 7.06
CA ASP A 181 7.20 -10.70 5.65
C ASP A 181 8.44 -10.34 4.83
N HIS A 182 8.59 -10.94 3.65
CA HIS A 182 9.73 -10.68 2.76
C HIS A 182 11.10 -10.87 3.43
N THR A 183 11.24 -11.93 4.21
CA THR A 183 12.44 -12.19 5.06
C THR A 183 13.75 -12.25 4.28
N ASP A 184 13.72 -12.70 3.03
CA ASP A 184 14.88 -12.75 2.13
C ASP A 184 15.49 -11.37 1.84
N TRP A 185 14.71 -10.29 2.03
CA TRP A 185 15.09 -8.91 1.70
C TRP A 185 15.17 -7.99 2.91
N LEU A 186 14.29 -8.20 3.89
CA LEU A 186 14.09 -7.25 4.99
C LEU A 186 14.62 -7.74 6.34
N GLY A 187 15.00 -9.05 6.42
CA GLY A 187 15.41 -9.67 7.68
C GLY A 187 14.30 -10.47 8.35
N GLY A 188 14.67 -11.26 9.35
CA GLY A 188 13.81 -12.26 10.00
C GLY A 188 13.08 -11.78 11.26
N ASP A 189 13.19 -10.53 11.65
CA ASP A 189 12.58 -10.00 12.86
C ASP A 189 11.94 -8.62 12.67
N ARG A 190 11.00 -8.27 13.58
CA ARG A 190 10.25 -7.01 13.51
C ARG A 190 11.12 -5.75 13.65
N GLU A 191 12.21 -5.81 14.41
CA GLU A 191 13.08 -4.66 14.61
C GLU A 191 13.85 -4.31 13.34
N THR A 192 14.40 -5.32 12.66
CA THR A 192 15.10 -5.15 11.38
C THR A 192 14.15 -4.64 10.31
N ILE A 193 12.97 -5.26 10.16
CA ILE A 193 11.93 -4.85 9.20
C ILE A 193 11.44 -3.43 9.52
N GLY A 194 11.26 -3.10 10.81
CA GLY A 194 10.88 -1.77 11.27
C GLY A 194 11.91 -0.71 10.88
N GLY A 195 13.20 -1.02 11.02
CA GLY A 195 14.30 -0.16 10.62
C GLY A 195 14.30 0.17 9.13
N GLU A 196 14.02 -0.82 8.27
CA GLU A 196 13.87 -0.62 6.82
C GLU A 196 12.67 0.28 6.49
N LYS A 197 11.51 0.03 7.13
CA LYS A 197 10.32 0.86 6.93
C LYS A 197 10.52 2.29 7.43
N ALA A 198 11.22 2.47 8.54
CA ALA A 198 11.56 3.77 9.11
C ALA A 198 12.44 4.64 8.19
N GLY A 199 13.01 4.07 7.13
CA GLY A 199 13.77 4.82 6.12
C GLY A 199 12.97 5.86 5.34
N ILE A 200 11.62 5.83 5.40
CA ILE A 200 10.76 6.86 4.80
C ILE A 200 10.58 8.10 5.69
N ILE A 201 10.98 8.04 6.96
CA ILE A 201 10.85 9.15 7.92
C ILE A 201 11.76 10.30 7.49
N ARG A 202 11.25 11.52 7.57
CA ARG A 202 12.00 12.75 7.29
C ARG A 202 12.18 13.58 8.55
N GLY A 203 13.33 14.22 8.66
CA GLY A 203 13.65 15.09 9.79
C GLY A 203 12.63 16.21 9.97
N TRP A 204 12.22 16.44 11.22
CA TRP A 204 11.30 17.50 11.63
C TRP A 204 9.92 17.43 10.99
N LYS A 205 9.56 16.32 10.33
CA LYS A 205 8.24 16.08 9.75
C LYS A 205 7.47 15.04 10.55
N PRO A 206 6.13 15.01 10.44
CA PRO A 206 5.32 14.01 11.13
C PRO A 206 5.49 12.62 10.52
N VAL A 207 5.50 11.61 11.40
CA VAL A 207 5.33 10.20 11.05
C VAL A 207 4.16 9.62 11.83
N ILE A 208 3.22 9.00 11.11
CA ILE A 208 2.05 8.34 11.70
C ILE A 208 2.37 6.85 11.83
N LEU A 209 2.20 6.31 13.02
CA LEU A 209 2.40 4.90 13.33
C LEU A 209 1.03 4.26 13.59
N GLY A 210 0.62 3.34 12.70
CA GLY A 210 -0.74 2.79 12.64
C GLY A 210 -0.95 1.56 13.53
N GLU A 211 0.03 1.17 14.33
CA GLU A 211 -0.07 0.06 15.30
C GLU A 211 0.19 0.52 16.73
N ILE A 212 -0.35 -0.24 17.71
CA ILE A 212 -0.25 0.11 19.13
C ILE A 212 1.18 -0.06 19.65
N ASP A 213 1.87 -1.10 19.19
CA ASP A 213 3.23 -1.47 19.62
C ASP A 213 4.21 -1.45 18.43
N PRO A 214 4.63 -0.26 17.98
CA PRO A 214 5.61 -0.15 16.90
C PRO A 214 6.99 -0.58 17.39
N PRO A 215 7.81 -1.21 16.51
CA PRO A 215 9.18 -1.60 16.86
C PRO A 215 10.02 -0.44 17.38
N SER A 216 10.92 -0.73 18.33
CA SER A 216 11.83 0.26 18.91
C SER A 216 12.73 0.93 17.86
N SER A 217 13.09 0.21 16.81
CA SER A 217 13.87 0.72 15.67
C SER A 217 13.15 1.89 14.95
N VAL A 218 11.83 1.82 14.81
CA VAL A 218 11.00 2.88 14.21
C VAL A 218 11.01 4.12 15.11
N LEU A 219 10.76 3.94 16.40
CA LEU A 219 10.73 5.03 17.39
C LEU A 219 12.10 5.69 17.52
N ARG A 220 13.17 4.90 17.58
CA ARG A 220 14.55 5.38 17.60
C ARG A 220 14.87 6.22 16.38
N ARG A 221 14.48 5.76 15.19
CA ARG A 221 14.71 6.51 13.94
C ARG A 221 13.95 7.84 13.95
N ALA A 222 12.69 7.86 14.38
CA ALA A 222 11.91 9.08 14.52
C ALA A 222 12.58 10.07 15.49
N TYR A 223 12.99 9.59 16.65
CA TYR A 223 13.71 10.40 17.66
C TYR A 223 15.00 11.00 17.11
N LEU A 224 15.86 10.18 16.47
CA LEU A 224 17.14 10.63 15.92
C LEU A 224 16.98 11.70 14.83
N LEU A 225 15.88 11.68 14.10
CA LEU A 225 15.56 12.67 13.08
C LEU A 225 14.77 13.88 13.61
N GLY A 226 14.42 13.92 14.90
CA GLY A 226 13.54 14.94 15.44
C GLY A 226 12.14 14.92 14.80
N ALA A 227 11.73 13.78 14.24
CA ALA A 227 10.43 13.63 13.62
C ALA A 227 9.32 13.55 14.67
N ASN A 228 8.16 14.14 14.40
CA ASN A 228 7.00 14.06 15.27
C ASN A 228 6.27 12.72 15.06
N ALA A 229 6.52 11.74 15.94
CA ALA A 229 5.84 10.45 15.90
C ALA A 229 4.46 10.54 16.57
N ILE A 230 3.40 10.28 15.76
CA ILE A 230 1.99 10.30 16.17
C ILE A 230 1.48 8.86 16.11
N ARG A 231 1.15 8.27 17.28
CA ARG A 231 0.95 6.82 17.43
C ARG A 231 -0.50 6.45 17.67
N PHE A 232 -0.95 5.44 16.97
CA PHE A 232 -2.24 4.79 17.26
C PHE A 232 -2.24 4.17 18.66
N GLY A 233 -3.33 4.34 19.40
CA GLY A 233 -3.46 3.84 20.76
C GLY A 233 -2.76 4.69 21.84
N SER A 234 -2.03 5.75 21.45
CA SER A 234 -1.40 6.70 22.36
C SER A 234 -1.79 8.14 22.08
N ASP A 235 -1.62 8.59 20.82
CA ASP A 235 -1.86 9.98 20.43
C ASP A 235 -3.20 10.14 19.69
N PHE A 236 -3.66 9.09 19.00
CA PHE A 236 -4.99 9.03 18.41
C PHE A 236 -5.62 7.64 18.56
N PHE A 237 -6.96 7.58 18.49
CA PHE A 237 -7.73 6.38 18.84
C PHE A 237 -8.89 6.19 17.87
N ALA A 238 -9.30 4.91 17.71
CA ALA A 238 -10.51 4.49 17.02
C ALA A 238 -11.38 3.67 18.00
N GLU A 239 -12.56 4.19 18.32
CA GLU A 239 -13.46 3.61 19.32
C GLU A 239 -14.80 3.27 18.64
N PRO A 240 -15.18 1.98 18.48
CA PRO A 240 -16.53 1.63 18.06
C PRO A 240 -17.57 2.21 19.00
N ILE A 241 -18.66 2.79 18.46
CA ILE A 241 -19.80 3.27 19.22
C ILE A 241 -20.94 2.26 19.13
N ASP A 242 -21.29 1.88 17.91
CA ASP A 242 -22.31 0.89 17.57
C ASP A 242 -21.98 0.23 16.20
N ALA A 243 -22.89 -0.59 15.68
CA ALA A 243 -22.68 -1.27 14.41
C ALA A 243 -22.57 -0.34 13.18
N GLN A 244 -22.96 0.91 13.31
CA GLN A 244 -23.02 1.87 12.21
C GLN A 244 -22.01 3.00 12.36
N ARG A 245 -21.51 3.25 13.58
CA ARG A 245 -20.70 4.41 13.91
C ARG A 245 -19.52 4.05 14.79
N TRP A 246 -18.43 4.82 14.58
CA TRP A 246 -17.26 4.81 15.44
C TRP A 246 -16.78 6.24 15.71
N ARG A 247 -15.90 6.39 16.68
CA ARG A 247 -15.30 7.65 17.08
C ARG A 247 -13.81 7.64 16.81
N TRP A 248 -13.36 8.64 16.07
CA TRP A 248 -11.96 9.02 16.01
C TRP A 248 -11.70 10.13 17.01
N ARG A 249 -10.60 10.05 17.76
CA ARG A 249 -10.17 11.14 18.62
C ARG A 249 -8.67 11.28 18.72
N ASP A 250 -8.19 12.50 18.94
CA ASP A 250 -6.87 12.86 19.47
C ASP A 250 -7.04 13.84 20.64
N VAL A 251 -5.92 14.42 21.09
CA VAL A 251 -5.93 15.40 22.19
C VAL A 251 -6.78 16.65 21.89
N SER A 252 -6.90 17.02 20.61
CA SER A 252 -7.53 18.28 20.17
C SER A 252 -8.91 18.13 19.56
N ARG A 253 -9.29 16.91 19.12
CA ARG A 253 -10.52 16.71 18.34
C ARG A 253 -11.16 15.35 18.57
N ARG A 254 -12.51 15.36 18.50
CA ARG A 254 -13.34 14.14 18.45
C ARG A 254 -14.25 14.24 17.23
N MET A 255 -14.39 13.13 16.52
CA MET A 255 -15.26 13.01 15.34
C MET A 255 -16.02 11.69 15.42
N GLU A 256 -17.33 11.76 15.32
CA GLU A 256 -18.17 10.57 15.10
C GLU A 256 -18.34 10.38 13.60
N LEU A 257 -18.05 9.19 13.15
CA LEU A 257 -17.93 8.82 11.74
C LEU A 257 -18.73 7.55 11.46
N PRO A 258 -19.23 7.36 10.23
CA PRO A 258 -19.83 6.11 9.82
C PRO A 258 -18.79 4.99 9.82
N MET A 259 -19.23 3.74 10.03
CA MET A 259 -18.34 2.59 9.83
C MET A 259 -17.81 2.56 8.39
N PRO A 260 -16.55 2.17 8.19
CA PRO A 260 -16.00 2.04 6.85
C PRO A 260 -16.76 1.01 6.00
N ALA A 261 -16.86 1.25 4.68
CA ALA A 261 -17.36 0.25 3.74
C ALA A 261 -16.46 -1.00 3.68
N LEU A 262 -15.16 -0.84 3.93
CA LEU A 262 -14.21 -1.95 4.11
C LEU A 262 -14.46 -2.62 5.48
N GLN A 263 -14.95 -3.85 5.47
CA GLN A 263 -15.60 -4.46 6.64
C GLN A 263 -14.67 -5.20 7.62
N ALA A 264 -13.41 -5.47 7.25
CA ALA A 264 -12.50 -6.15 8.18
C ALA A 264 -12.20 -5.26 9.41
N PRO A 265 -12.15 -5.81 10.64
CA PRO A 265 -11.92 -5.04 11.87
C PRO A 265 -10.69 -4.14 11.83
N VAL A 266 -9.63 -4.57 11.16
CA VAL A 266 -8.38 -3.80 10.97
C VAL A 266 -8.58 -2.50 10.19
N GLN A 267 -9.69 -2.36 9.45
CA GLN A 267 -9.96 -1.18 8.64
C GLN A 267 -10.27 0.07 9.48
N LEU A 268 -10.75 -0.10 10.72
CA LEU A 268 -10.88 1.03 11.64
C LEU A 268 -9.53 1.65 11.98
N ALA A 269 -8.51 0.83 12.25
CA ALA A 269 -7.15 1.31 12.48
C ALA A 269 -6.56 1.98 11.23
N ASN A 270 -6.78 1.39 10.03
CA ASN A 270 -6.34 1.97 8.77
C ASN A 270 -7.02 3.33 8.50
N ALA A 271 -8.34 3.43 8.72
CA ALA A 271 -9.09 4.68 8.58
C ALA A 271 -8.61 5.74 9.60
N ALA A 272 -8.39 5.34 10.85
CA ALA A 272 -7.88 6.24 11.88
C ALA A 272 -6.47 6.76 11.55
N THR A 273 -5.61 5.89 11.01
CA THR A 273 -4.26 6.23 10.56
C THR A 273 -4.31 7.22 9.38
N ALA A 274 -5.20 6.99 8.41
CA ALA A 274 -5.41 7.90 7.28
C ALA A 274 -5.89 9.29 7.74
N ILE A 275 -6.82 9.36 8.70
CA ILE A 275 -7.28 10.62 9.29
C ILE A 275 -6.12 11.34 9.99
N ALA A 276 -5.33 10.63 10.80
CA ALA A 276 -4.16 11.20 11.47
C ALA A 276 -3.15 11.77 10.45
N ALA A 277 -2.90 11.04 9.34
CA ALA A 277 -1.99 11.48 8.27
C ALA A 277 -2.48 12.77 7.58
N LEU A 278 -3.76 12.85 7.23
CA LEU A 278 -4.34 14.05 6.63
C LEU A 278 -4.33 15.25 7.58
N ARG A 279 -4.59 15.03 8.86
CA ARG A 279 -4.51 16.07 9.89
C ARG A 279 -3.09 16.61 10.07
N ALA A 280 -2.10 15.71 10.01
CA ALA A 280 -0.69 16.06 10.13
C ALA A 280 -0.16 16.93 8.97
N LEU A 281 -0.86 16.99 7.83
CA LEU A 281 -0.55 17.91 6.73
C LEU A 281 -0.80 19.40 7.12
N GLY A 282 -1.53 19.66 8.20
CA GLY A 282 -1.83 21.01 8.67
C GLY A 282 -2.77 21.81 7.76
N ARG A 283 -3.40 21.19 6.77
CA ARG A 283 -4.38 21.82 5.86
C ARG A 283 -5.80 21.44 6.30
N PRO A 284 -6.67 22.41 6.62
CA PRO A 284 -8.01 22.12 7.09
C PRO A 284 -8.86 21.44 6.01
N LEU A 285 -9.65 20.43 6.40
CA LEU A 285 -10.64 19.79 5.57
C LEU A 285 -12.05 20.06 6.10
N PRO A 286 -13.07 20.16 5.21
CA PRO A 286 -14.47 20.25 5.59
C PRO A 286 -14.89 19.08 6.48
N ARG A 287 -15.77 19.35 7.48
CA ARG A 287 -16.20 18.32 8.41
C ARG A 287 -16.88 17.13 7.71
N ALA A 288 -17.69 17.40 6.68
CA ALA A 288 -18.38 16.37 5.91
C ALA A 288 -17.42 15.43 5.17
N ALA A 289 -16.28 15.93 4.68
CA ALA A 289 -15.32 15.14 3.91
C ALA A 289 -14.76 13.93 4.69
N TRP A 290 -14.63 14.05 6.01
CA TRP A 290 -14.18 12.94 6.86
C TRP A 290 -15.16 11.77 6.84
N ALA A 291 -16.47 12.06 7.04
CA ALA A 291 -17.51 11.04 7.07
C ALA A 291 -17.74 10.44 5.67
N GLU A 292 -17.83 11.29 4.66
CA GLU A 292 -18.02 10.86 3.27
C GLU A 292 -16.87 10.00 2.76
N GLY A 293 -15.63 10.44 2.96
CA GLY A 293 -14.46 9.70 2.50
C GLY A 293 -14.28 8.36 3.22
N VAL A 294 -14.56 8.28 4.53
CA VAL A 294 -14.54 7.00 5.27
C VAL A 294 -15.59 6.03 4.75
N ALA A 295 -16.82 6.53 4.48
CA ALA A 295 -17.92 5.70 3.96
C ALA A 295 -17.70 5.22 2.52
N GLN A 296 -16.99 6.01 1.69
CA GLN A 296 -16.79 5.73 0.26
C GLN A 296 -15.47 5.05 -0.07
N ALA A 297 -14.54 4.98 0.89
CA ALA A 297 -13.23 4.35 0.65
C ALA A 297 -13.39 2.89 0.26
N GLY A 298 -12.80 2.51 -0.86
CA GLY A 298 -12.87 1.15 -1.39
C GLY A 298 -11.55 0.73 -2.04
N ILE A 299 -11.23 -0.55 -1.92
CA ILE A 299 -10.09 -1.19 -2.61
C ILE A 299 -10.45 -2.66 -2.81
N ALA A 300 -10.17 -3.18 -4.00
CA ALA A 300 -10.47 -4.56 -4.35
C ALA A 300 -9.64 -5.56 -3.51
N GLY A 301 -10.21 -6.76 -3.30
CA GLY A 301 -9.53 -7.86 -2.63
C GLY A 301 -9.25 -7.62 -1.14
N ARG A 302 -10.10 -6.87 -0.43
CA ARG A 302 -10.02 -6.68 1.02
C ARG A 302 -11.34 -7.07 1.64
N LEU A 303 -11.49 -8.36 1.97
CA LEU A 303 -12.75 -8.98 2.42
C LEU A 303 -13.93 -8.57 1.52
N GLN A 304 -13.68 -8.56 0.22
CA GLN A 304 -14.66 -8.13 -0.78
C GLN A 304 -15.71 -9.22 -0.97
N ALA A 305 -16.97 -8.89 -0.73
CA ALA A 305 -18.08 -9.82 -0.80
C ALA A 305 -18.79 -9.76 -2.15
N PHE A 306 -19.14 -10.94 -2.66
CA PHE A 306 -19.99 -11.14 -3.84
C PHE A 306 -21.06 -12.17 -3.50
N ASP A 307 -22.27 -12.02 -3.99
CA ASP A 307 -23.29 -13.06 -4.01
C ASP A 307 -23.25 -13.82 -5.34
N ARG A 308 -23.24 -15.14 -5.25
CA ARG A 308 -23.32 -16.05 -6.40
C ARG A 308 -24.32 -17.13 -6.11
N ASP A 309 -25.54 -16.95 -6.60
CA ASP A 309 -26.64 -17.93 -6.47
C ASP A 309 -26.92 -18.34 -5.01
N GLY A 310 -26.90 -17.36 -4.10
CA GLY A 310 -27.11 -17.56 -2.67
C GLY A 310 -25.88 -18.07 -1.90
N VAL A 311 -24.72 -18.13 -2.56
CA VAL A 311 -23.42 -18.40 -1.93
C VAL A 311 -22.67 -17.10 -1.78
N GLU A 312 -22.29 -16.73 -0.56
CA GLU A 312 -21.41 -15.59 -0.32
C GLU A 312 -19.98 -15.97 -0.67
N VAL A 313 -19.38 -15.25 -1.63
CA VAL A 313 -17.96 -15.38 -2.01
C VAL A 313 -17.19 -14.21 -1.47
N LEU A 314 -16.22 -14.45 -0.59
CA LEU A 314 -15.32 -13.44 -0.03
C LEU A 314 -13.96 -13.54 -0.68
N VAL A 315 -13.44 -12.42 -1.18
CA VAL A 315 -12.11 -12.34 -1.79
C VAL A 315 -11.21 -11.45 -0.94
N ASP A 316 -10.06 -12.01 -0.54
CA ASP A 316 -9.02 -11.30 0.21
C ASP A 316 -7.62 -11.62 -0.33
N VAL A 317 -6.73 -10.65 -0.34
CA VAL A 317 -5.34 -10.81 -0.80
C VAL A 317 -4.35 -11.06 0.36
N GLY A 318 -4.82 -11.30 1.56
CA GLY A 318 -3.99 -11.64 2.72
C GLY A 318 -3.12 -12.86 2.44
N HIS A 319 -1.81 -12.71 2.61
CA HIS A 319 -0.83 -13.72 2.20
C HIS A 319 0.28 -13.97 3.23
N ASN A 320 0.11 -13.45 4.44
CA ASN A 320 1.00 -13.68 5.56
C ASN A 320 0.19 -13.98 6.84
N PRO A 321 0.81 -14.54 7.90
CA PRO A 321 0.08 -14.93 9.11
C PRO A 321 -0.67 -13.79 9.81
N GLN A 322 -0.16 -12.56 9.78
CA GLN A 322 -0.85 -11.40 10.35
C GLN A 322 -2.17 -11.10 9.60
N ALA A 323 -2.12 -11.04 8.28
CA ALA A 323 -3.31 -10.83 7.45
C ALA A 323 -4.31 -11.98 7.60
N ALA A 324 -3.83 -13.22 7.69
CA ALA A 324 -4.68 -14.40 7.90
C ALA A 324 -5.38 -14.37 9.26
N ARG A 325 -4.71 -13.95 10.34
CA ARG A 325 -5.35 -13.74 11.65
C ARG A 325 -6.45 -12.67 11.59
N ALA A 326 -6.21 -11.57 10.87
CA ALA A 326 -7.21 -10.53 10.69
C ALA A 326 -8.43 -11.03 9.89
N LEU A 327 -8.19 -11.82 8.84
CA LEU A 327 -9.25 -12.47 8.05
C LEU A 327 -10.04 -13.47 8.91
N ALA A 328 -9.36 -14.33 9.68
CA ALA A 328 -10.01 -15.26 10.59
C ALA A 328 -10.93 -14.56 11.62
N ALA A 329 -10.47 -13.45 12.20
CA ALA A 329 -11.27 -12.63 13.10
C ALA A 329 -12.50 -12.04 12.40
N ALA A 330 -12.36 -11.59 11.17
CA ALA A 330 -13.47 -11.06 10.37
C ALA A 330 -14.50 -12.15 10.02
N LEU A 331 -14.04 -13.33 9.61
CA LEU A 331 -14.91 -14.48 9.31
C LEU A 331 -15.67 -14.94 10.56
N LYS A 332 -14.99 -15.02 11.71
CA LYS A 332 -15.63 -15.37 12.98
C LYS A 332 -16.72 -14.39 13.41
N ALA A 333 -16.55 -13.10 13.11
CA ALA A 333 -17.57 -12.08 13.39
C ALA A 333 -18.76 -12.13 12.43
N ARG A 334 -18.64 -12.83 11.29
CA ARG A 334 -19.69 -13.04 10.27
C ARG A 334 -20.29 -14.42 10.47
N ALA A 335 -21.33 -14.54 11.28
CA ALA A 335 -22.03 -15.81 11.42
C ALA A 335 -22.70 -16.19 10.09
N VAL A 336 -22.35 -17.35 9.54
CA VAL A 336 -22.99 -17.93 8.34
C VAL A 336 -23.67 -19.25 8.73
N PRO A 337 -24.84 -19.57 8.15
CA PRO A 337 -25.56 -20.81 8.50
C PRO A 337 -24.94 -22.06 7.84
N GLY A 338 -24.02 -21.90 6.92
CA GLY A 338 -23.41 -23.00 6.14
C GLY A 338 -21.96 -23.25 6.50
N ARG A 339 -21.26 -23.93 5.60
CA ARG A 339 -19.83 -24.24 5.70
C ARG A 339 -18.99 -23.15 5.02
N THR A 340 -17.82 -22.88 5.58
CA THR A 340 -16.81 -22.01 4.96
C THR A 340 -15.81 -22.86 4.21
N HIS A 341 -15.73 -22.64 2.90
CA HIS A 341 -14.78 -23.30 2.00
C HIS A 341 -13.65 -22.32 1.65
N ALA A 342 -12.42 -22.61 2.06
CA ALA A 342 -11.26 -21.82 1.68
C ALA A 342 -10.72 -22.29 0.32
N VAL A 343 -10.55 -21.36 -0.63
CA VAL A 343 -9.77 -21.56 -1.87
C VAL A 343 -8.49 -20.75 -1.73
N TYR A 344 -7.35 -21.42 -1.70
CA TYR A 344 -6.08 -20.81 -1.36
C TYR A 344 -5.02 -21.03 -2.44
N ALA A 345 -4.33 -19.96 -2.79
CA ALA A 345 -3.13 -19.99 -3.60
C ALA A 345 -2.12 -18.97 -3.04
N ALA A 346 -0.84 -19.26 -3.14
CA ALA A 346 0.20 -18.39 -2.62
C ALA A 346 1.46 -18.44 -3.48
N LEU A 347 2.22 -17.35 -3.47
CA LEU A 347 3.54 -17.30 -4.07
C LEU A 347 4.55 -18.15 -3.27
N SER A 348 5.61 -18.60 -3.91
CA SER A 348 6.61 -19.51 -3.36
C SER A 348 7.37 -18.96 -2.15
N ASP A 349 7.49 -17.64 -2.03
CA ASP A 349 8.19 -16.94 -0.94
C ASP A 349 7.33 -16.68 0.30
N LYS A 350 6.07 -17.15 0.34
CA LYS A 350 5.14 -16.85 1.44
C LYS A 350 5.12 -17.96 2.50
N ASP A 351 4.86 -17.56 3.75
CA ASP A 351 4.64 -18.49 4.88
C ASP A 351 3.24 -19.10 4.81
N VAL A 352 3.12 -20.16 4.00
CA VAL A 352 1.83 -20.83 3.74
C VAL A 352 1.33 -21.63 4.95
N ALA A 353 2.25 -22.19 5.76
CA ALA A 353 1.89 -22.92 6.95
C ALA A 353 1.28 -22.00 8.01
N GLY A 354 1.93 -20.88 8.32
CA GLY A 354 1.40 -19.89 9.26
C GLY A 354 0.07 -19.27 8.82
N VAL A 355 -0.18 -19.15 7.49
CA VAL A 355 -1.48 -18.72 6.96
C VAL A 355 -2.54 -19.78 7.23
N ALA A 356 -2.25 -21.07 6.94
CA ALA A 356 -3.19 -22.18 7.15
C ALA A 356 -3.54 -22.35 8.64
N GLU A 357 -2.55 -22.26 9.52
CA GLU A 357 -2.75 -22.34 10.97
C GLU A 357 -3.63 -21.16 11.48
N ALA A 358 -3.37 -19.94 10.99
CA ALA A 358 -4.15 -18.78 11.40
C ALA A 358 -5.63 -18.86 10.98
N LEU A 359 -5.94 -19.55 9.87
CA LEU A 359 -7.30 -19.75 9.35
C LEU A 359 -7.95 -21.07 9.79
N ALA A 360 -7.26 -21.92 10.56
CA ALA A 360 -7.73 -23.26 10.95
C ALA A 360 -9.16 -23.30 11.50
N ALA A 361 -9.50 -22.35 12.39
CA ALA A 361 -10.81 -22.28 13.02
C ALA A 361 -11.87 -21.50 12.21
N ALA A 362 -11.50 -20.99 11.03
CA ALA A 362 -12.35 -20.16 10.20
C ALA A 362 -12.75 -20.84 8.87
N ALA A 363 -12.15 -21.98 8.54
CA ALA A 363 -12.40 -22.71 7.30
C ALA A 363 -12.71 -24.19 7.60
N ASP A 364 -13.86 -24.66 7.14
CA ASP A 364 -14.28 -26.08 7.30
C ASP A 364 -13.61 -27.01 6.30
N THR A 365 -13.31 -26.52 5.11
CA THR A 365 -12.60 -27.28 4.06
C THR A 365 -11.66 -26.40 3.28
N TRP A 366 -10.65 -27.04 2.69
CA TRP A 366 -9.62 -26.37 1.90
C TRP A 366 -9.57 -26.90 0.48
N ARG A 367 -9.32 -25.98 -0.44
CA ARG A 367 -8.98 -26.25 -1.84
C ARG A 367 -7.79 -25.38 -2.20
N ILE A 368 -6.81 -25.98 -2.90
CA ILE A 368 -5.58 -25.27 -3.28
C ILE A 368 -5.40 -25.25 -4.78
N ALA A 369 -4.86 -24.15 -5.27
CA ALA A 369 -4.57 -23.92 -6.68
C ALA A 369 -3.13 -23.48 -6.90
N GLY A 370 -2.57 -23.77 -8.06
CA GLY A 370 -1.28 -23.25 -8.50
C GLY A 370 -1.39 -21.81 -8.96
N LEU A 371 -0.25 -21.10 -8.93
CA LEU A 371 -0.06 -19.79 -9.51
C LEU A 371 1.02 -19.82 -10.58
N ALA A 372 0.79 -19.16 -11.70
CA ALA A 372 1.77 -18.97 -12.77
C ALA A 372 2.73 -17.81 -12.45
N GLY A 373 3.83 -17.72 -13.23
CA GLY A 373 4.82 -16.63 -13.14
C GLY A 373 6.08 -17.03 -12.37
N ALA A 374 7.08 -16.14 -12.38
CA ALA A 374 8.42 -16.43 -11.83
C ALA A 374 8.43 -16.75 -10.33
N ARG A 375 7.49 -16.21 -9.57
CA ARG A 375 7.28 -16.47 -8.12
C ARG A 375 6.12 -17.42 -7.86
N GLY A 376 5.48 -17.94 -8.91
CA GLY A 376 4.41 -18.90 -8.80
C GLY A 376 4.91 -20.27 -8.30
N GLN A 377 3.96 -21.10 -7.84
CA GLN A 377 4.21 -22.50 -7.52
C GLN A 377 3.00 -23.34 -7.93
N SER A 378 3.23 -24.63 -8.24
CA SER A 378 2.13 -25.54 -8.58
C SER A 378 1.29 -25.90 -7.34
N ALA A 379 0.09 -26.43 -7.57
CA ALA A 379 -0.75 -26.94 -6.48
C ALA A 379 -0.06 -28.08 -5.69
N GLU A 380 0.74 -28.93 -6.37
CA GLU A 380 1.50 -29.99 -5.74
C GLU A 380 2.58 -29.45 -4.80
N ALA A 381 3.35 -28.44 -5.25
CA ALA A 381 4.38 -27.81 -4.44
C ALA A 381 3.76 -27.10 -3.23
N LEU A 382 2.61 -26.46 -3.41
CA LEU A 382 1.87 -25.83 -2.31
C LEU A 382 1.36 -26.90 -1.32
N ALA A 383 0.82 -28.02 -1.80
CA ALA A 383 0.35 -29.12 -0.96
C ALA A 383 1.47 -29.73 -0.09
N GLU A 384 2.66 -29.90 -0.66
CA GLU A 384 3.82 -30.37 0.10
C GLU A 384 4.17 -29.46 1.28
N ARG A 385 4.12 -28.16 1.07
CA ARG A 385 4.41 -27.13 2.10
C ARG A 385 3.29 -27.01 3.14
N LEU A 386 2.10 -27.53 2.86
CA LEU A 386 0.96 -27.55 3.78
C LEU A 386 0.85 -28.85 4.59
N ARG A 387 1.78 -29.80 4.46
CA ARG A 387 1.80 -31.02 5.30
C ARG A 387 1.90 -30.67 6.77
N GLY A 388 1.16 -31.39 7.60
CA GLY A 388 1.09 -31.13 9.04
C GLY A 388 0.26 -29.90 9.43
N THR A 389 -0.38 -29.21 8.49
CA THR A 389 -1.25 -28.06 8.75
C THR A 389 -2.74 -28.44 8.61
N PRO A 390 -3.67 -27.61 9.04
CA PRO A 390 -5.11 -27.84 8.84
C PRO A 390 -5.54 -27.95 7.37
N ALA A 391 -4.70 -27.48 6.44
CA ALA A 391 -4.95 -27.57 5.00
C ALA A 391 -4.30 -28.81 4.32
N GLU A 392 -3.72 -29.75 5.06
CA GLU A 392 -3.03 -30.92 4.51
C GLU A 392 -3.91 -31.77 3.60
N SER A 393 -5.20 -31.92 3.95
CA SER A 393 -6.17 -32.70 3.18
C SER A 393 -6.87 -31.91 2.06
N ALA A 394 -6.31 -30.74 1.67
CA ALA A 394 -6.90 -29.88 0.65
C ALA A 394 -7.03 -30.57 -0.71
N ALA A 395 -8.19 -30.43 -1.35
CA ALA A 395 -8.33 -30.81 -2.76
C ALA A 395 -7.52 -29.87 -3.66
N ARG A 396 -6.93 -30.39 -4.73
CA ARG A 396 -6.06 -29.67 -5.67
C ARG A 396 -6.82 -29.37 -6.97
N PHE A 397 -6.52 -28.21 -7.56
CA PHE A 397 -7.04 -27.75 -8.87
C PHE A 397 -5.87 -27.28 -9.74
#